data_abb878a38c213c91204c089ae1e9c9d9
#
_entry.id   abb878a38c213c91204c089ae1e9c9d9
#
_cell.length_a   1.000
_cell.length_b   1.000
_cell.length_c   1.000
_cell.angle_alpha   90.00
_cell.angle_beta   90.00
_cell.angle_gamma   90.00
#
_symmetry.space_group_name_H-M   'P 1'
#
loop_
_entity.id
_entity.type
_entity.pdbx_description
1 polymer ?
#
loop_
_entity_poly.entity_id
_entity_poly.type
_entity_poly.pdbx_seq_one_letter_code
_entity_poly.pdbx_strand_id
1 'polypeptide(L)'
;MTEYEAQAKQFLADCNATMEIKFIGREIPTHWLGETKPRNKYQFTITTPKGKYTSYFWDSLHNTEMSTISERTYAQQKYKASYDCLRSHEKAKARAELVKLKAKVRPTEYDILACVEKYDYDSFSDFCSEFGYSTDSISARETFLACGEEYAGLRRIFTEEQMENMREIY
;
A
#
# COMPACT_ATOMS: atom_id res chain seq x y z
N MET A 1 5.82 -11.13 12.34
CA MET A 1 6.14 -11.22 10.89
C MET A 1 5.15 -12.19 10.29
N THR A 2 4.36 -11.74 9.34
CA THR A 2 3.41 -12.59 8.63
C THR A 2 4.15 -13.45 7.60
N GLU A 3 3.48 -14.48 7.05
CA GLU A 3 4.03 -15.30 5.98
C GLU A 3 4.38 -14.45 4.74
N TYR A 4 3.51 -13.51 4.40
CA TYR A 4 3.70 -12.58 3.28
C TYR A 4 4.91 -11.64 3.45
N GLU A 5 5.12 -11.13 4.65
CA GLU A 5 6.33 -10.34 4.95
C GLU A 5 7.60 -11.19 4.83
N ALA A 6 7.53 -12.46 5.19
CA ALA A 6 8.65 -13.38 5.01
C ALA A 6 8.96 -13.64 3.53
N GLN A 7 7.92 -13.83 2.71
CA GLN A 7 8.05 -14.01 1.25
C GLN A 7 8.66 -12.76 0.60
N ALA A 8 8.19 -11.56 0.95
CA ALA A 8 8.76 -10.32 0.43
C ALA A 8 10.24 -10.14 0.77
N LYS A 9 10.63 -10.45 2.00
CA LYS A 9 12.04 -10.41 2.42
C LYS A 9 12.89 -11.45 1.72
N GLN A 10 12.36 -12.65 1.54
CA GLN A 10 13.06 -13.70 0.81
C GLN A 10 13.28 -13.30 -0.65
N PHE A 11 12.25 -12.76 -1.31
CA PHE A 11 12.37 -12.24 -2.67
C PHE A 11 13.48 -11.19 -2.79
N LEU A 12 13.52 -10.21 -1.89
CA LEU A 12 14.59 -9.20 -1.90
C LEU A 12 15.97 -9.82 -1.70
N ALA A 13 16.08 -10.80 -0.80
CA ALA A 13 17.35 -11.52 -0.57
C ALA A 13 17.79 -12.29 -1.81
N ASP A 14 16.88 -12.98 -2.48
CA ASP A 14 17.15 -13.75 -3.71
C ASP A 14 17.59 -12.83 -4.87
N CYS A 15 17.07 -11.60 -4.90
CA CYS A 15 17.48 -10.57 -5.84
C CYS A 15 18.77 -9.83 -5.45
N ASN A 16 19.40 -10.15 -4.32
CA ASN A 16 20.46 -9.36 -3.70
C ASN A 16 20.06 -7.89 -3.55
N ALA A 17 18.80 -7.65 -3.21
CA ALA A 17 18.21 -6.33 -3.05
C ALA A 17 18.00 -5.97 -1.59
N THR A 18 18.02 -4.67 -1.31
CA THR A 18 17.63 -4.11 -0.01
C THR A 18 16.56 -3.06 -0.21
N MET A 19 15.64 -2.93 0.74
CA MET A 19 14.63 -1.89 0.75
C MET A 19 14.72 -1.07 2.03
N GLU A 20 14.76 0.24 1.87
CA GLU A 20 14.67 1.20 2.98
C GLU A 20 13.34 1.93 2.89
N ILE A 21 12.60 2.01 4.00
CA ILE A 21 11.29 2.68 4.08
C ILE A 21 11.38 3.78 5.12
N LYS A 22 11.12 5.03 4.73
CA LYS A 22 11.22 6.21 5.57
C LYS A 22 9.90 6.99 5.57
N PHE A 23 9.36 7.24 6.76
CA PHE A 23 8.24 8.16 6.92
C PHE A 23 8.68 9.59 6.62
N ILE A 24 7.93 10.30 5.77
CA ILE A 24 8.27 11.68 5.38
C ILE A 24 7.18 12.71 5.69
N GLY A 25 5.98 12.27 6.06
CA GLY A 25 4.92 13.20 6.45
C GLY A 25 3.52 12.68 6.15
N ARG A 26 2.56 13.59 6.12
CA ARG A 26 1.17 13.31 5.76
C ARG A 26 0.74 14.30 4.69
N GLU A 27 0.15 13.78 3.62
CA GLU A 27 -0.40 14.60 2.53
C GLU A 27 -1.60 13.88 1.89
N ILE A 28 -2.38 14.62 1.11
CA ILE A 28 -3.43 14.05 0.28
C ILE A 28 -2.76 13.46 -0.96
N PRO A 29 -2.90 12.14 -1.23
CA PRO A 29 -2.31 11.53 -2.42
C PRO A 29 -2.86 12.16 -3.69
N THR A 30 -1.99 12.67 -4.56
CA THR A 30 -2.39 13.35 -5.79
C THR A 30 -2.90 12.40 -6.87
N HIS A 31 -2.56 11.12 -6.77
CA HIS A 31 -2.86 10.11 -7.79
C HIS A 31 -3.94 9.09 -7.35
N TRP A 32 -4.60 9.34 -6.23
CA TRP A 32 -5.62 8.42 -5.71
C TRP A 32 -7.01 8.98 -5.93
N LEU A 33 -7.76 8.28 -6.76
CA LEU A 33 -9.14 8.61 -7.08
C LEU A 33 -10.01 8.75 -5.82
N GLY A 34 -10.64 9.93 -5.68
CA GLY A 34 -11.58 10.19 -4.60
C GLY A 34 -10.97 10.34 -3.21
N GLU A 35 -9.64 10.30 -3.06
CA GLU A 35 -9.02 10.50 -1.76
C GLU A 35 -8.99 11.99 -1.41
N THR A 36 -9.66 12.34 -0.32
CA THR A 36 -9.74 13.72 0.19
C THR A 36 -9.08 13.89 1.54
N LYS A 37 -8.55 12.79 2.12
CA LYS A 37 -7.97 12.79 3.46
C LYS A 37 -6.46 12.63 3.41
N PRO A 38 -5.72 13.34 4.27
CA PRO A 38 -4.28 13.14 4.40
C PRO A 38 -3.94 11.70 4.80
N ARG A 39 -3.01 11.09 4.09
CA ARG A 39 -2.42 9.77 4.36
C ARG A 39 -0.98 9.92 4.82
N ASN A 40 -0.48 8.94 5.55
CA ASN A 40 0.94 8.87 5.84
C ASN A 40 1.69 8.56 4.55
N LYS A 41 2.69 9.39 4.25
CA LYS A 41 3.55 9.24 3.09
C LYS A 41 4.89 8.66 3.53
N TYR A 42 5.31 7.65 2.84
CA TYR A 42 6.60 7.00 3.03
C TYR A 42 7.41 7.09 1.74
N GLN A 43 8.67 7.38 1.86
CA GLN A 43 9.63 7.19 0.79
C GLN A 43 10.19 5.77 0.91
N PHE A 44 10.18 5.00 -0.15
CA PHE A 44 10.90 3.76 -0.22
C PHE A 44 12.04 3.85 -1.22
N THR A 45 13.10 3.11 -0.92
CA THR A 45 14.27 3.03 -1.79
C THR A 45 14.70 1.59 -1.90
N ILE A 46 14.68 1.05 -3.11
CA ILE A 46 15.17 -0.29 -3.43
C ILE A 46 16.54 -0.15 -4.06
N THR A 47 17.50 -0.89 -3.54
CA THR A 47 18.86 -0.97 -4.10
C THR A 47 19.13 -2.41 -4.52
N THR A 48 19.53 -2.59 -5.76
CA THR A 48 19.88 -3.88 -6.37
C THR A 48 21.29 -3.80 -6.97
N PRO A 49 21.90 -4.91 -7.38
CA PRO A 49 23.16 -4.87 -8.13
C PRO A 49 23.08 -4.09 -9.46
N LYS A 50 21.89 -3.94 -10.05
CA LYS A 50 21.68 -3.15 -11.29
C LYS A 50 21.52 -1.66 -11.05
N GLY A 51 21.13 -1.24 -9.84
CA GLY A 51 20.91 0.17 -9.55
C GLY A 51 20.01 0.43 -8.38
N LYS A 52 19.54 1.67 -8.28
CA LYS A 52 18.72 2.18 -7.19
C LYS A 52 17.46 2.80 -7.76
N TYR A 53 16.33 2.50 -7.12
CA TYR A 53 15.03 3.10 -7.42
C TYR A 53 14.43 3.69 -6.15
N THR A 54 13.93 4.92 -6.21
CA THR A 54 13.29 5.62 -5.09
C THR A 54 11.94 6.14 -5.53
N SER A 55 10.91 5.85 -4.77
CA SER A 55 9.56 6.36 -4.98
C SER A 55 8.81 6.53 -3.67
N TYR A 56 7.50 6.71 -3.75
CA TYR A 56 6.66 7.02 -2.60
C TYR A 56 5.50 6.04 -2.47
N PHE A 57 5.16 5.75 -1.24
CA PHE A 57 4.03 4.92 -0.85
C PHE A 57 3.18 5.66 0.17
N TRP A 58 1.87 5.65 -0.03
CA TRP A 58 0.92 6.15 0.96
C TRP A 58 0.24 4.97 1.62
N ASP A 59 -0.01 5.06 2.94
CA ASP A 59 -0.77 4.06 3.64
C ASP A 59 -2.16 3.94 3.00
N SER A 60 -2.28 2.95 2.17
CA SER A 60 -3.49 2.70 1.40
C SER A 60 -4.40 1.75 2.15
N LEU A 61 -5.70 1.96 1.97
CA LEU A 61 -6.71 1.07 2.51
C LEU A 61 -6.65 -0.36 1.93
N HIS A 62 -5.83 -0.60 0.93
CA HIS A 62 -5.82 -1.87 0.23
C HIS A 62 -4.62 -2.77 0.51
N ASN A 63 -3.58 -2.26 1.15
CA ASN A 63 -2.28 -2.94 1.16
C ASN A 63 -1.64 -3.16 2.52
N THR A 64 -2.29 -2.77 3.62
CA THR A 64 -1.77 -3.04 4.96
C THR A 64 -2.83 -3.74 5.80
N GLU A 65 -2.43 -4.63 6.71
CA GLU A 65 -3.33 -5.23 7.68
C GLU A 65 -4.14 -4.16 8.43
N MET A 66 -3.55 -3.01 8.66
CA MET A 66 -4.20 -1.89 9.33
C MET A 66 -5.30 -1.24 8.49
N SER A 67 -5.27 -1.39 7.19
CA SER A 67 -6.34 -0.90 6.33
C SER A 67 -7.64 -1.65 6.51
N THR A 68 -7.56 -2.90 6.95
CA THR A 68 -8.72 -3.76 7.21
C THR A 68 -9.26 -3.63 8.64
N ILE A 69 -8.46 -3.09 9.57
CA ILE A 69 -8.89 -2.83 10.94
C ILE A 69 -9.73 -1.57 10.96
N SER A 70 -11.04 -1.74 10.88
CA SER A 70 -11.98 -0.66 11.09
C SER A 70 -12.09 -0.31 12.58
N GLU A 71 -12.51 0.92 12.86
CA GLU A 71 -12.83 1.37 14.21
C GLU A 71 -13.83 0.44 14.91
N ARG A 72 -14.81 -0.06 14.16
CA ARG A 72 -15.82 -1.01 14.64
C ARG A 72 -15.20 -2.35 15.01
N THR A 73 -14.34 -2.90 14.14
CA THR A 73 -13.67 -4.18 14.39
C THR A 73 -12.81 -4.10 15.63
N TYR A 74 -12.03 -3.02 15.77
CA TYR A 74 -11.21 -2.79 16.95
C TYR A 74 -12.05 -2.71 18.23
N ALA A 75 -13.14 -1.95 18.21
CA ALA A 75 -14.03 -1.81 19.35
C ALA A 75 -14.68 -3.13 19.75
N GLN A 76 -15.11 -3.95 18.79
CA GLN A 76 -15.67 -5.28 19.04
C GLN A 76 -14.65 -6.22 19.68
N GLN A 77 -13.42 -6.23 19.19
CA GLN A 77 -12.35 -7.06 19.76
C GLN A 77 -11.98 -6.60 21.19
N LYS A 78 -11.83 -5.30 21.36
CA LYS A 78 -11.38 -4.75 22.64
C LYS A 78 -12.43 -4.84 23.74
N TYR A 79 -13.67 -4.58 23.41
CA TYR A 79 -14.76 -4.49 24.39
C TYR A 79 -15.73 -5.67 24.35
N LYS A 80 -15.53 -6.62 23.45
CA LYS A 80 -16.42 -7.79 23.25
C LYS A 80 -17.88 -7.39 23.03
N ALA A 81 -18.10 -6.26 22.38
CA ALA A 81 -19.41 -5.69 22.11
C ALA A 81 -19.43 -5.04 20.72
N SER A 82 -20.64 -4.86 20.18
CA SER A 82 -20.79 -4.09 18.94
C SER A 82 -20.43 -2.62 19.20
N TYR A 83 -19.66 -2.02 18.27
CA TYR A 83 -19.30 -0.60 18.35
C TYR A 83 -20.53 0.30 18.47
N ASP A 84 -21.61 -0.03 17.79
CA ASP A 84 -22.83 0.77 17.78
C ASP A 84 -23.55 0.75 19.14
N CYS A 85 -23.33 -0.30 19.95
CA CYS A 85 -23.88 -0.46 21.30
C CYS A 85 -23.01 0.19 22.39
N LEU A 86 -21.80 0.66 22.03
CA LEU A 86 -20.91 1.32 22.99
C LEU A 86 -21.45 2.72 23.35
N ARG A 87 -21.24 3.12 24.59
CA ARG A 87 -21.52 4.49 25.04
C ARG A 87 -20.56 5.47 24.39
N SER A 88 -20.92 6.75 24.33
CA SER A 88 -20.13 7.78 23.66
C SER A 88 -18.69 7.87 24.15
N HIS A 89 -18.46 7.74 25.46
CA HIS A 89 -17.12 7.77 26.04
C HIS A 89 -16.28 6.53 25.68
N GLU A 90 -16.92 5.36 25.53
CA GLU A 90 -16.28 4.13 25.11
C GLU A 90 -15.91 4.19 23.62
N LYS A 91 -16.78 4.78 22.79
CA LYS A 91 -16.48 5.07 21.39
C LYS A 91 -15.29 6.02 21.24
N ALA A 92 -15.26 7.09 22.04
CA ALA A 92 -14.14 8.03 22.05
C ALA A 92 -12.82 7.35 22.46
N LYS A 93 -12.86 6.47 23.47
CA LYS A 93 -11.71 5.68 23.90
C LYS A 93 -11.25 4.71 22.82
N ALA A 94 -12.18 3.99 22.19
CA ALA A 94 -11.87 3.08 21.08
C ALA A 94 -11.21 3.81 19.91
N ARG A 95 -11.68 5.00 19.55
CA ARG A 95 -11.08 5.86 18.51
C ARG A 95 -9.67 6.28 18.87
N ALA A 96 -9.46 6.74 20.10
CA ALA A 96 -8.14 7.15 20.57
C ALA A 96 -7.13 5.99 20.55
N GLU A 97 -7.54 4.79 20.96
CA GLU A 97 -6.70 3.60 20.91
C GLU A 97 -6.43 3.16 19.46
N LEU A 98 -7.43 3.22 18.57
CA LEU A 98 -7.24 2.93 17.14
C LEU A 98 -6.24 3.90 16.49
N VAL A 99 -6.32 5.20 16.82
CA VAL A 99 -5.36 6.20 16.33
C VAL A 99 -3.94 5.87 16.80
N LYS A 100 -3.76 5.49 18.07
CA LYS A 100 -2.45 5.07 18.61
C LYS A 100 -1.93 3.81 17.89
N LEU A 101 -2.82 2.85 17.64
CA LEU A 101 -2.45 1.62 16.95
C LEU A 101 -2.02 1.91 15.51
N LYS A 102 -2.81 2.67 14.75
CA LYS A 102 -2.48 3.08 13.37
C LYS A 102 -1.17 3.88 13.30
N ALA A 103 -0.87 4.70 14.30
CA ALA A 103 0.37 5.46 14.34
C ALA A 103 1.63 4.58 14.52
N LYS A 104 1.48 3.36 15.04
CA LYS A 104 2.58 2.41 15.23
C LYS A 104 2.83 1.52 14.02
N VAL A 105 1.83 1.37 13.16
CA VAL A 105 1.94 0.52 11.97
C VAL A 105 2.67 1.29 10.88
N ARG A 106 3.66 0.65 10.32
CA ARG A 106 4.42 1.15 9.18
C ARG A 106 4.30 0.15 8.05
N PRO A 107 4.32 0.61 6.80
CA PRO A 107 4.37 -0.30 5.67
C PRO A 107 5.63 -1.17 5.75
N THR A 108 5.48 -2.39 5.32
CA THR A 108 6.54 -3.38 5.20
C THR A 108 6.99 -3.49 3.74
N GLU A 109 8.03 -4.25 3.50
CA GLU A 109 8.47 -4.57 2.13
C GLU A 109 7.33 -5.23 1.33
N TYR A 110 6.52 -6.07 1.99
CA TYR A 110 5.36 -6.72 1.38
C TYR A 110 4.35 -5.70 0.86
N ASP A 111 3.98 -4.70 1.66
CA ASP A 111 2.98 -3.69 1.27
C ASP A 111 3.39 -2.94 -0.01
N ILE A 112 4.67 -2.75 -0.22
CA ILE A 112 5.22 -2.05 -1.39
C ILE A 112 5.29 -2.99 -2.59
N LEU A 113 5.84 -4.20 -2.42
CA LEU A 113 6.01 -5.15 -3.50
C LEU A 113 4.67 -5.68 -4.02
N ALA A 114 3.70 -5.92 -3.14
CA ALA A 114 2.35 -6.36 -3.52
C ALA A 114 1.57 -5.34 -4.36
N CYS A 115 2.02 -4.07 -4.40
CA CYS A 115 1.41 -3.09 -5.28
C CYS A 115 1.78 -3.27 -6.76
N VAL A 116 2.87 -4.01 -7.05
CA VAL A 116 3.43 -4.10 -8.41
C VAL A 116 2.46 -4.74 -9.38
N GLU A 117 1.69 -5.74 -8.95
CA GLU A 117 0.64 -6.35 -9.77
C GLU A 117 -0.37 -5.32 -10.29
N LYS A 118 -0.69 -4.31 -9.48
CA LYS A 118 -1.63 -3.24 -9.84
C LYS A 118 -1.05 -2.23 -10.83
N TYR A 119 0.25 -2.25 -11.07
CA TYR A 119 0.92 -1.30 -11.95
C TYR A 119 1.07 -1.81 -13.38
N ASP A 120 0.84 -3.11 -13.60
CA ASP A 120 1.08 -3.79 -14.86
C ASP A 120 -0.22 -4.01 -15.65
N TYR A 121 -0.79 -2.93 -16.15
CA TYR A 121 -1.90 -2.99 -17.08
C TYR A 121 -1.47 -2.45 -18.44
N ASP A 122 -1.64 -3.26 -19.47
CA ASP A 122 -1.27 -2.90 -20.84
C ASP A 122 -2.17 -1.81 -21.43
N SER A 123 -3.42 -1.74 -20.95
CA SER A 123 -4.36 -0.74 -21.44
C SER A 123 -5.10 -0.02 -20.32
N PHE A 124 -5.42 1.26 -20.57
CA PHE A 124 -6.26 2.05 -19.67
C PHE A 124 -7.68 1.47 -19.52
N SER A 125 -8.19 0.84 -20.57
CA SER A 125 -9.52 0.19 -20.55
C SER A 125 -9.54 -0.97 -19.57
N ASP A 126 -8.51 -1.83 -19.58
CA ASP A 126 -8.41 -3.00 -18.70
C ASP A 126 -8.22 -2.56 -17.26
N PHE A 127 -7.37 -1.55 -17.03
CA PHE A 127 -7.22 -0.92 -15.72
C PHE A 127 -8.56 -0.39 -15.18
N CYS A 128 -9.33 0.33 -15.99
CA CYS A 128 -10.64 0.83 -15.58
C CYS A 128 -11.63 -0.30 -15.30
N SER A 129 -11.63 -1.35 -16.10
CA SER A 129 -12.50 -2.50 -15.94
C SER A 129 -12.22 -3.24 -14.63
N GLU A 130 -10.96 -3.48 -14.32
CA GLU A 130 -10.52 -4.17 -13.10
C GLU A 130 -10.89 -3.40 -11.84
N PHE A 131 -10.65 -2.09 -11.82
CA PHE A 131 -10.89 -1.26 -10.65
C PHE A 131 -12.27 -0.59 -10.61
N GLY A 132 -13.13 -0.84 -11.58
CA GLY A 132 -14.47 -0.26 -11.64
C GLY A 132 -14.48 1.25 -11.91
N TYR A 133 -13.49 1.78 -12.64
CA TYR A 133 -13.41 3.19 -13.00
C TYR A 133 -14.06 3.48 -14.34
N SER A 134 -14.53 4.72 -14.50
CA SER A 134 -14.98 5.21 -15.81
C SER A 134 -13.78 5.53 -16.70
N THR A 135 -13.82 5.08 -17.95
CA THR A 135 -12.82 5.42 -18.97
C THR A 135 -12.78 6.91 -19.33
N ASP A 136 -13.82 7.67 -18.96
CA ASP A 136 -13.88 9.14 -19.14
C ASP A 136 -13.26 9.89 -17.95
N SER A 137 -12.84 9.19 -16.89
CA SER A 137 -12.29 9.81 -15.70
C SER A 137 -10.86 10.27 -15.91
N ILE A 138 -10.62 11.58 -15.81
CA ILE A 138 -9.28 12.18 -15.87
C ILE A 138 -8.40 11.65 -14.72
N SER A 139 -8.94 11.59 -13.49
CA SER A 139 -8.20 11.09 -12.33
C SER A 139 -7.85 9.62 -12.46
N ALA A 140 -8.70 8.79 -13.10
CA ALA A 140 -8.37 7.40 -13.37
C ALA A 140 -7.20 7.29 -14.36
N ARG A 141 -7.18 8.14 -15.37
CA ARG A 141 -6.08 8.21 -16.33
C ARG A 141 -4.77 8.64 -15.70
N GLU A 142 -4.79 9.64 -14.82
CA GLU A 142 -3.62 10.08 -14.07
C GLU A 142 -3.08 8.96 -13.16
N THR A 143 -3.97 8.24 -12.49
CA THR A 143 -3.60 7.08 -11.65
C THR A 143 -2.96 5.97 -12.48
N PHE A 144 -3.54 5.63 -13.63
CA PHE A 144 -3.00 4.63 -14.55
C PHE A 144 -1.59 5.01 -15.04
N LEU A 145 -1.39 6.27 -15.43
CA LEU A 145 -0.07 6.75 -15.87
C LEU A 145 0.95 6.68 -14.72
N ALA A 146 0.57 7.09 -13.51
CA ALA A 146 1.45 6.99 -12.35
C ALA A 146 1.83 5.54 -12.02
N CYS A 147 0.90 4.60 -12.13
CA CYS A 147 1.19 3.16 -11.99
C CYS A 147 2.19 2.68 -13.04
N GLY A 148 2.02 3.09 -14.30
CA GLY A 148 2.96 2.75 -15.39
C GLY A 148 4.37 3.31 -15.15
N GLU A 149 4.50 4.52 -14.60
CA GLU A 149 5.80 5.10 -14.24
C GLU A 149 6.49 4.31 -13.12
N GLU A 150 5.75 3.88 -12.09
CA GLU A 150 6.25 3.03 -11.02
C GLU A 150 6.75 1.69 -11.56
N TYR A 151 5.97 1.03 -12.38
CA TYR A 151 6.34 -0.23 -13.01
C TYR A 151 7.59 -0.09 -13.87
N ALA A 152 7.67 0.95 -14.70
CA ALA A 152 8.84 1.26 -15.52
C ALA A 152 10.10 1.55 -14.65
N GLY A 153 9.92 2.17 -13.48
CA GLY A 153 10.98 2.41 -12.52
C GLY A 153 11.57 1.11 -11.97
N LEU A 154 10.71 0.18 -11.58
CA LEU A 154 11.11 -1.14 -11.06
C LEU A 154 11.81 -1.99 -12.13
N ARG A 155 11.33 -1.99 -13.38
CA ARG A 155 11.96 -2.70 -14.50
C ARG A 155 13.39 -2.24 -14.83
N ARG A 156 13.82 -1.09 -14.37
CA ARG A 156 15.21 -0.63 -14.53
C ARG A 156 16.17 -1.36 -13.60
N ILE A 157 15.68 -1.80 -12.44
CA ILE A 157 16.51 -2.39 -11.38
C ILE A 157 16.29 -3.88 -11.17
N PHE A 158 15.19 -4.44 -11.67
CA PHE A 158 14.88 -5.87 -11.67
C PHE A 158 14.96 -6.46 -13.07
N THR A 159 15.13 -7.77 -13.17
CA THR A 159 15.01 -8.51 -14.44
C THR A 159 13.54 -8.81 -14.72
N GLU A 160 13.21 -9.23 -15.95
CA GLU A 160 11.87 -9.67 -16.31
C GLU A 160 11.42 -10.84 -15.42
N GLU A 161 12.27 -11.86 -15.23
CA GLU A 161 12.02 -12.99 -14.34
C GLU A 161 11.77 -12.55 -12.88
N GLN A 162 12.53 -11.58 -12.39
CA GLN A 162 12.32 -11.02 -11.04
C GLN A 162 11.01 -10.25 -10.95
N MET A 163 10.60 -9.56 -11.99
CA MET A 163 9.30 -8.87 -12.04
C MET A 163 8.13 -9.87 -12.05
N GLU A 164 8.25 -11.00 -12.75
CA GLU A 164 7.27 -12.08 -12.71
C GLU A 164 7.18 -12.69 -11.30
N ASN A 165 8.31 -13.04 -10.68
CA ASN A 165 8.34 -13.59 -9.32
C ASN A 165 7.79 -12.62 -8.29
N MET A 166 7.94 -11.30 -8.51
CA MET A 166 7.39 -10.27 -7.63
C MET A 166 5.85 -10.27 -7.62
N ARG A 167 5.22 -10.63 -8.75
CA ARG A 167 3.75 -10.75 -8.85
C ARG A 167 3.19 -11.94 -8.06
N GLU A 168 4.03 -12.94 -7.77
CA GLU A 168 3.65 -14.13 -7.01
C GLU A 168 3.76 -13.95 -5.48
N ILE A 169 4.14 -12.77 -5.02
CA ILE A 169 4.19 -12.43 -3.58
C ILE A 169 2.77 -12.10 -3.11
N TYR A 170 2.10 -13.08 -2.51
CA TYR A 170 0.74 -12.97 -1.93
C TYR A 170 0.78 -13.20 -0.43
#